data_796f93e585beb79fdaadee4314b927dc
#
_entry.id   796f93e585beb79fdaadee4314b927dc
#
_cell.length_a   1.000
_cell.length_b   1.000
_cell.length_c   1.000
_cell.angle_alpha   90.00
_cell.angle_beta   90.00
_cell.angle_gamma   90.00
#
_symmetry.space_group_name_H-M   'P 1'
#
loop_
_entity.id
_entity.type
_entity.pdbx_description
1 polymer ?
#
loop_
_entity_poly.entity_id
_entity_poly.type
_entity_poly.pdbx_seq_one_letter_code
_entity_poly.pdbx_strand_id
1 'polypeptide(L)'
;MWSLFNYSRKKVKIIGGNDMSEEKFDAIIVGGGLAGCSAAIVLANAGLAVLVVERGDFCGAKNMTGGRLYGHSLEKIIPNFAEEAPIERKITREKISLMTEEGSFDIGFGSKKLSSNNENASYTVLRSTLDRWLASKAEEAGAEIIPGILVDELIVEDGKVVGVSATGEELYADVVILADGVNSLLAQNIGMKKELEPHQVAVGAKEVIQLGEDVINQRFAVNNGEGVAWLSCGDPTLGGFGGGLLYTNKDSVSIGVVATLSDIGHSDLSINQLLDRFKEHPAIAPYLEGGTSIEYSGHLVPEEGIHMLPELYRDGVLITGDAAGFCVNLGFTVRGMDFAIESGRLAAETVIKAHEIGDFSTITLSNYKKALDNSFIMRDLNQYKGFPTVLGRREVFEELPAMVDDIATKAFTVDGKEGKGLMMHVIHSVAEHTTAAKLVEFVTTVLEAF
;
A
#
# COMPACT_ATOMS: atom_id res chain seq x y z
N MET A 1 -0.77 -33.71 -1.29
CA MET A 1 0.34 -33.21 -2.09
C MET A 1 -0.05 -33.41 -3.57
N TRP A 2 -0.69 -32.41 -4.20
CA TRP A 2 -1.01 -32.42 -5.63
C TRP A 2 0.21 -31.80 -6.33
N SER A 3 0.88 -32.54 -7.22
CA SER A 3 1.99 -31.99 -7.97
C SER A 3 1.45 -30.95 -8.97
N LEU A 4 2.23 -29.89 -9.22
CA LEU A 4 1.98 -28.88 -10.27
C LEU A 4 1.68 -29.55 -11.62
N PHE A 5 2.25 -30.72 -11.88
CA PHE A 5 2.03 -31.54 -13.08
C PHE A 5 0.57 -32.01 -13.30
N ASN A 6 -0.25 -32.10 -12.27
CA ASN A 6 -1.65 -32.56 -12.44
C ASN A 6 -2.61 -31.40 -12.73
N TYR A 7 -2.20 -30.15 -12.52
CA TYR A 7 -3.04 -28.98 -12.80
C TYR A 7 -2.97 -28.55 -14.27
N SER A 8 -1.78 -28.63 -14.91
CA SER A 8 -1.56 -28.22 -16.29
C SER A 8 -2.20 -29.19 -17.32
N ARG A 9 -2.38 -30.47 -16.96
CA ARG A 9 -2.90 -31.51 -17.89
C ARG A 9 -4.38 -31.38 -18.31
N LYS A 10 -5.15 -30.46 -17.77
CA LYS A 10 -6.61 -30.43 -18.03
C LYS A 10 -7.05 -29.62 -19.26
N LYS A 11 -6.21 -28.87 -19.95
CA LYS A 11 -6.64 -27.97 -21.05
C LYS A 11 -5.75 -27.89 -22.30
N VAL A 12 -4.86 -28.82 -22.58
CA VAL A 12 -4.11 -28.77 -23.86
C VAL A 12 -4.67 -29.74 -24.87
N LYS A 13 -5.14 -29.22 -25.99
CA LYS A 13 -5.55 -29.96 -27.17
C LYS A 13 -4.29 -30.40 -27.91
N ILE A 14 -3.92 -31.67 -27.79
CA ILE A 14 -2.78 -32.26 -28.50
C ILE A 14 -3.10 -32.26 -30.00
N ILE A 15 -2.36 -31.47 -30.78
CA ILE A 15 -2.23 -31.69 -32.22
C ILE A 15 -0.87 -32.39 -32.39
N GLY A 16 -0.92 -33.60 -32.88
CA GLY A 16 0.14 -34.58 -32.88
C GLY A 16 1.48 -34.14 -33.45
N GLY A 17 2.53 -34.57 -32.77
CA GLY A 17 3.93 -34.52 -33.18
C GLY A 17 4.83 -34.84 -31.99
N ASN A 18 5.71 -35.84 -32.14
CA ASN A 18 6.72 -36.25 -31.18
C ASN A 18 7.73 -35.11 -30.94
N ASP A 19 7.45 -34.25 -30.00
CA ASP A 19 8.46 -33.45 -29.29
C ASP A 19 7.86 -33.14 -27.90
N MET A 20 8.54 -33.52 -26.81
CA MET A 20 8.22 -33.05 -25.47
C MET A 20 8.76 -31.61 -25.37
N SER A 21 8.02 -30.65 -25.98
CA SER A 21 8.25 -29.24 -25.67
C SER A 21 7.76 -29.00 -24.26
N GLU A 22 8.66 -28.61 -23.39
CA GLU A 22 8.33 -28.07 -22.07
C GLU A 22 7.25 -27.00 -22.25
N GLU A 23 6.15 -27.10 -21.50
CA GLU A 23 5.07 -26.11 -21.57
C GLU A 23 5.64 -24.76 -21.09
N LYS A 24 5.75 -23.82 -22.02
CA LYS A 24 6.29 -22.49 -21.76
C LYS A 24 5.14 -21.47 -21.75
N PHE A 25 5.10 -20.62 -20.71
CA PHE A 25 4.18 -19.50 -20.63
C PHE A 25 4.75 -18.28 -21.40
N ASP A 26 3.87 -17.39 -21.84
CA ASP A 26 4.31 -16.09 -22.37
C ASP A 26 4.79 -15.20 -21.22
N ALA A 27 4.14 -15.27 -20.06
CA ALA A 27 4.55 -14.57 -18.86
C ALA A 27 4.28 -15.37 -17.57
N ILE A 28 5.23 -15.35 -16.63
CA ILE A 28 5.01 -15.78 -15.25
C ILE A 28 5.04 -14.55 -14.35
N ILE A 29 4.03 -14.45 -13.48
CA ILE A 29 3.89 -13.35 -12.50
C ILE A 29 4.09 -13.95 -11.11
N VAL A 30 5.04 -13.42 -10.34
CA VAL A 30 5.29 -13.84 -8.98
C VAL A 30 4.60 -12.89 -8.01
N GLY A 31 3.55 -13.38 -7.34
CA GLY A 31 2.71 -12.65 -6.39
C GLY A 31 1.35 -12.28 -6.96
N GLY A 32 0.29 -12.76 -6.30
CA GLY A 32 -1.12 -12.54 -6.63
C GLY A 32 -1.74 -11.34 -5.89
N GLY A 33 -0.96 -10.29 -5.62
CA GLY A 33 -1.46 -9.03 -5.08
C GLY A 33 -2.02 -8.12 -6.18
N LEU A 34 -2.34 -6.86 -5.82
CA LEU A 34 -2.95 -5.90 -6.76
C LEU A 34 -2.11 -5.68 -8.02
N ALA A 35 -0.78 -5.58 -7.89
CA ALA A 35 0.10 -5.39 -9.05
C ALA A 35 0.09 -6.62 -9.97
N GLY A 36 0.26 -7.81 -9.40
CA GLY A 36 0.31 -9.06 -10.18
C GLY A 36 -1.01 -9.39 -10.84
N CYS A 37 -2.15 -9.33 -10.12
CA CYS A 37 -3.46 -9.57 -10.71
C CYS A 37 -3.81 -8.53 -11.78
N SER A 38 -3.44 -7.25 -11.59
CA SER A 38 -3.63 -6.22 -12.61
C SER A 38 -2.84 -6.50 -13.88
N ALA A 39 -1.59 -6.93 -13.75
CA ALA A 39 -0.78 -7.35 -14.89
C ALA A 39 -1.38 -8.59 -15.57
N ALA A 40 -1.83 -9.58 -14.80
CA ALA A 40 -2.44 -10.80 -15.30
C ALA A 40 -3.70 -10.52 -16.13
N ILE A 41 -4.60 -9.66 -15.65
CA ILE A 41 -5.81 -9.26 -16.38
C ILE A 41 -5.45 -8.66 -17.74
N VAL A 42 -4.49 -7.74 -17.77
CA VAL A 42 -4.12 -7.03 -19.01
C VAL A 42 -3.46 -7.97 -20.01
N LEU A 43 -2.57 -8.84 -19.56
CA LEU A 43 -1.88 -9.83 -20.42
C LEU A 43 -2.86 -10.88 -20.95
N ALA A 44 -3.69 -11.45 -20.09
CA ALA A 44 -4.66 -12.48 -20.49
C ALA A 44 -5.72 -11.94 -21.45
N ASN A 45 -6.20 -10.69 -21.24
CA ASN A 45 -7.10 -10.03 -22.20
C ASN A 45 -6.44 -9.78 -23.58
N ALA A 46 -5.11 -9.70 -23.64
CA ALA A 46 -4.37 -9.63 -24.90
C ALA A 46 -4.13 -11.03 -25.53
N GLY A 47 -4.58 -12.10 -24.89
CA GLY A 47 -4.50 -13.47 -25.37
C GLY A 47 -3.19 -14.21 -25.06
N LEU A 48 -2.36 -13.67 -24.16
CA LEU A 48 -1.12 -14.31 -23.72
C LEU A 48 -1.40 -15.42 -22.71
N ALA A 49 -0.58 -16.47 -22.73
CA ALA A 49 -0.56 -17.54 -21.73
C ALA A 49 0.13 -17.03 -20.44
N VAL A 50 -0.65 -16.78 -19.40
CA VAL A 50 -0.18 -16.14 -18.17
C VAL A 50 -0.36 -17.08 -16.98
N LEU A 51 0.71 -17.26 -16.20
CA LEU A 51 0.70 -17.94 -14.92
C LEU A 51 0.98 -16.97 -13.78
N VAL A 52 0.13 -16.93 -12.76
CA VAL A 52 0.38 -16.22 -11.49
C VAL A 52 0.69 -17.25 -10.41
N VAL A 53 1.85 -17.12 -9.76
CA VAL A 53 2.25 -17.97 -8.62
C VAL A 53 2.14 -17.16 -7.34
N GLU A 54 1.28 -17.59 -6.41
CA GLU A 54 1.02 -16.91 -5.13
C GLU A 54 1.42 -17.83 -3.96
N ARG A 55 2.22 -17.30 -3.02
CA ARG A 55 2.68 -18.06 -1.83
C ARG A 55 1.60 -18.24 -0.76
N GLY A 56 0.63 -17.35 -0.70
CA GLY A 56 -0.49 -17.46 0.23
C GLY A 56 -1.52 -18.48 -0.21
N ASP A 57 -2.35 -18.96 0.72
CA ASP A 57 -3.41 -19.91 0.43
C ASP A 57 -4.46 -19.39 -0.58
N PHE A 58 -4.48 -18.07 -0.78
CA PHE A 58 -5.26 -17.35 -1.78
C PHE A 58 -4.63 -15.96 -2.01
N CYS A 59 -4.93 -15.33 -3.13
CA CYS A 59 -4.51 -13.96 -3.42
C CYS A 59 -5.06 -12.99 -2.37
N GLY A 60 -4.17 -12.26 -1.69
CA GLY A 60 -4.53 -11.39 -0.56
C GLY A 60 -4.31 -11.97 0.83
N ALA A 61 -4.08 -13.28 0.98
CA ALA A 61 -3.89 -13.93 2.29
C ALA A 61 -2.73 -13.36 3.11
N LYS A 62 -1.73 -12.80 2.47
CA LYS A 62 -0.54 -12.23 3.11
C LYS A 62 -0.52 -10.70 3.11
N ASN A 63 -1.58 -10.07 2.61
CA ASN A 63 -1.69 -8.62 2.55
C ASN A 63 -2.30 -8.06 3.85
N MET A 64 -1.92 -6.83 4.19
CA MET A 64 -2.47 -6.15 5.37
C MET A 64 -3.93 -5.77 5.09
N THR A 65 -4.82 -6.22 5.96
CA THR A 65 -6.26 -5.95 5.86
C THR A 65 -6.57 -4.46 5.97
N GLY A 66 -7.69 -4.05 5.41
CA GLY A 66 -8.23 -2.69 5.48
C GLY A 66 -7.33 -1.64 4.86
N GLY A 67 -7.79 -0.96 3.86
CA GLY A 67 -7.03 0.06 3.20
C GLY A 67 -7.92 1.03 2.45
N ARG A 68 -7.30 2.08 1.89
CA ARG A 68 -7.94 3.05 1.02
C ARG A 68 -7.48 2.83 -0.42
N LEU A 69 -8.40 2.46 -1.28
CA LEU A 69 -8.20 2.33 -2.71
C LEU A 69 -8.57 3.64 -3.41
N TYR A 70 -7.64 4.27 -4.13
CA TYR A 70 -7.92 5.30 -5.10
C TYR A 70 -8.29 4.64 -6.42
N GLY A 71 -9.53 4.86 -6.89
CA GLY A 71 -10.14 4.06 -7.93
C GLY A 71 -9.59 4.26 -9.34
N HIS A 72 -8.96 5.41 -9.61
CA HIS A 72 -8.55 5.83 -10.97
C HIS A 72 -7.68 4.82 -11.74
N SER A 73 -6.85 4.03 -11.06
CA SER A 73 -6.00 3.02 -11.71
C SER A 73 -6.78 1.77 -12.05
N LEU A 74 -7.63 1.30 -11.14
CA LEU A 74 -8.46 0.12 -11.35
C LEU A 74 -9.54 0.36 -12.42
N GLU A 75 -10.08 1.58 -12.48
CA GLU A 75 -11.04 2.00 -13.50
C GLU A 75 -10.51 1.88 -14.95
N LYS A 76 -9.19 2.00 -15.15
CA LYS A 76 -8.55 1.80 -16.46
C LYS A 76 -8.50 0.32 -16.90
N ILE A 77 -8.49 -0.60 -15.94
CA ILE A 77 -8.39 -2.04 -16.19
C ILE A 77 -9.76 -2.68 -16.22
N ILE A 78 -10.62 -2.29 -15.28
CA ILE A 78 -11.99 -2.77 -15.14
C ILE A 78 -12.91 -1.54 -15.04
N PRO A 79 -13.43 -1.03 -16.17
CA PRO A 79 -14.33 0.10 -16.18
C PRO A 79 -15.59 -0.16 -15.34
N ASN A 80 -15.99 0.84 -14.53
CA ASN A 80 -17.10 0.74 -13.59
C ASN A 80 -16.92 -0.34 -12.51
N PHE A 81 -15.68 -0.68 -12.15
CA PHE A 81 -15.38 -1.73 -11.17
C PHE A 81 -16.17 -1.58 -9.86
N ALA A 82 -16.49 -0.35 -9.45
CA ALA A 82 -17.19 -0.08 -8.20
C ALA A 82 -18.63 -0.63 -8.16
N GLU A 83 -19.21 -1.06 -9.30
CA GLU A 83 -20.53 -1.68 -9.35
C GLU A 83 -20.50 -3.15 -8.92
N GLU A 84 -19.35 -3.84 -9.09
CA GLU A 84 -19.21 -5.26 -8.82
C GLU A 84 -18.12 -5.62 -7.80
N ALA A 85 -17.12 -4.74 -7.63
CA ALA A 85 -16.03 -4.98 -6.68
C ALA A 85 -16.54 -4.99 -5.22
N PRO A 86 -15.94 -5.80 -4.35
CA PRO A 86 -16.28 -5.84 -2.93
C PRO A 86 -15.67 -4.64 -2.19
N ILE A 87 -16.03 -3.43 -2.63
CA ILE A 87 -15.69 -2.19 -1.93
C ILE A 87 -16.53 -2.06 -0.66
N GLU A 88 -15.97 -1.41 0.34
CA GLU A 88 -16.65 -1.19 1.62
C GLU A 88 -17.45 0.10 1.62
N ARG A 89 -16.80 1.25 1.70
CA ARG A 89 -17.44 2.56 1.70
C ARG A 89 -16.71 3.54 0.78
N LYS A 90 -17.45 4.43 0.15
CA LYS A 90 -16.89 5.55 -0.60
C LYS A 90 -16.45 6.63 0.39
N ILE A 91 -15.19 7.08 0.31
CA ILE A 91 -14.67 8.11 1.21
C ILE A 91 -15.24 9.48 0.83
N THR A 92 -15.96 10.08 1.75
CA THR A 92 -16.56 11.42 1.65
C THR A 92 -16.07 12.37 2.74
N ARG A 93 -15.34 11.85 3.72
CA ARG A 93 -14.76 12.60 4.84
C ARG A 93 -13.35 12.18 5.13
N GLU A 94 -12.51 13.16 5.39
CA GLU A 94 -11.13 13.02 5.88
C GLU A 94 -11.05 13.51 7.32
N LYS A 95 -10.27 12.84 8.14
CA LYS A 95 -9.93 13.31 9.48
C LYS A 95 -8.43 13.10 9.71
N ILE A 96 -7.77 14.11 10.26
CA ILE A 96 -6.37 14.08 10.68
C ILE A 96 -6.33 14.48 12.14
N SER A 97 -5.60 13.73 12.94
CA SER A 97 -5.42 14.00 14.37
C SER A 97 -3.96 14.13 14.74
N LEU A 98 -3.66 15.19 15.50
CA LEU A 98 -2.42 15.32 16.25
C LEU A 98 -2.73 14.84 17.67
N MET A 99 -2.09 13.75 18.10
CA MET A 99 -2.44 13.07 19.35
C MET A 99 -1.30 13.15 20.35
N THR A 100 -1.66 13.48 21.59
CA THR A 100 -0.85 13.30 22.80
C THR A 100 -1.40 12.11 23.58
N GLU A 101 -0.80 11.72 24.68
CA GLU A 101 -1.28 10.58 25.48
C GLU A 101 -2.73 10.71 25.95
N GLU A 102 -3.18 11.92 26.26
CA GLU A 102 -4.52 12.18 26.83
C GLU A 102 -5.44 12.97 25.90
N GLY A 103 -4.89 13.56 24.82
CA GLY A 103 -5.60 14.52 23.98
C GLY A 103 -5.53 14.23 22.49
N SER A 104 -6.43 14.87 21.76
CA SER A 104 -6.43 14.85 20.29
C SER A 104 -6.88 16.19 19.75
N PHE A 105 -6.07 16.77 18.87
CA PHE A 105 -6.47 17.91 18.08
C PHE A 105 -6.84 17.43 16.68
N ASP A 106 -8.13 17.57 16.34
CA ASP A 106 -8.71 16.97 15.14
C ASP A 106 -8.99 18.02 14.06
N ILE A 107 -8.56 17.73 12.84
CA ILE A 107 -8.91 18.49 11.65
C ILE A 107 -9.78 17.58 10.77
N GLY A 108 -11.03 17.99 10.54
CA GLY A 108 -11.97 17.25 9.71
C GLY A 108 -12.30 18.01 8.41
N PHE A 109 -12.37 17.29 7.30
CA PHE A 109 -12.82 17.81 6.03
C PHE A 109 -13.86 16.87 5.39
N GLY A 110 -15.02 17.41 5.04
CA GLY A 110 -16.06 16.66 4.33
C GLY A 110 -16.60 17.50 3.17
N SER A 111 -16.74 16.89 2.01
CA SER A 111 -17.24 17.58 0.83
C SER A 111 -17.93 16.62 -0.14
N LYS A 112 -19.03 17.05 -0.75
CA LYS A 112 -19.66 16.32 -1.87
C LYS A 112 -18.79 16.25 -3.12
N LYS A 113 -17.69 17.04 -3.17
CA LYS A 113 -16.71 16.99 -4.27
C LYS A 113 -15.71 15.85 -4.10
N LEU A 114 -15.49 15.36 -2.84
CA LEU A 114 -14.72 14.15 -2.62
C LEU A 114 -15.45 12.97 -3.23
N SER A 115 -14.73 12.16 -3.99
CA SER A 115 -15.29 10.97 -4.64
C SER A 115 -16.55 11.25 -5.48
N SER A 116 -16.60 12.40 -6.17
CA SER A 116 -17.79 12.84 -6.92
C SER A 116 -18.02 12.09 -8.24
N ASN A 117 -16.96 11.48 -8.80
CA ASN A 117 -16.99 10.65 -10.01
C ASN A 117 -16.00 9.46 -9.84
N ASN A 118 -16.02 8.50 -10.77
CA ASN A 118 -15.17 7.31 -10.69
C ASN A 118 -13.68 7.63 -10.76
N GLU A 119 -13.28 8.67 -11.48
CA GLU A 119 -11.87 9.05 -11.64
C GLU A 119 -11.24 9.59 -10.34
N ASN A 120 -12.03 10.29 -9.50
CA ASN A 120 -11.55 10.85 -8.24
C ASN A 120 -12.08 10.13 -7.01
N ALA A 121 -12.83 9.05 -7.19
CA ALA A 121 -13.38 8.29 -6.09
C ALA A 121 -12.29 7.49 -5.38
N SER A 122 -12.41 7.44 -4.06
CA SER A 122 -11.65 6.49 -3.24
C SER A 122 -12.59 5.72 -2.33
N TYR A 123 -12.18 4.50 -2.01
CA TYR A 123 -13.01 3.55 -1.30
C TYR A 123 -12.21 2.90 -0.19
N THR A 124 -12.86 2.57 0.90
CA THR A 124 -12.30 1.62 1.85
C THR A 124 -12.52 0.20 1.32
N VAL A 125 -11.56 -0.65 1.54
CA VAL A 125 -11.53 -2.04 1.07
C VAL A 125 -10.89 -2.95 2.10
N LEU A 126 -11.32 -4.20 2.12
CA LEU A 126 -10.64 -5.29 2.82
C LEU A 126 -9.81 -6.08 1.80
N ARG A 127 -8.50 -6.13 1.99
CA ARG A 127 -7.56 -6.74 1.03
C ARG A 127 -7.83 -8.23 0.81
N SER A 128 -8.18 -8.94 1.87
CA SER A 128 -8.55 -10.36 1.80
C SER A 128 -9.73 -10.63 0.86
N THR A 129 -10.63 -9.66 0.67
CA THR A 129 -11.80 -9.77 -0.20
C THR A 129 -11.53 -9.18 -1.59
N LEU A 130 -10.93 -7.97 -1.63
CA LEU A 130 -10.64 -7.28 -2.88
C LEU A 130 -9.64 -8.06 -3.75
N ASP A 131 -8.57 -8.58 -3.14
CA ASP A 131 -7.53 -9.28 -3.88
C ASP A 131 -8.06 -10.61 -4.47
N ARG A 132 -8.93 -11.33 -3.74
CA ARG A 132 -9.61 -12.52 -4.28
C ARG A 132 -10.51 -12.19 -5.47
N TRP A 133 -11.27 -11.09 -5.36
CA TRP A 133 -12.12 -10.64 -6.47
C TRP A 133 -11.28 -10.26 -7.69
N LEU A 134 -10.17 -9.55 -7.49
CA LEU A 134 -9.28 -9.17 -8.60
C LEU A 134 -8.60 -10.41 -9.23
N ALA A 135 -8.25 -11.40 -8.41
CA ALA A 135 -7.75 -12.69 -8.89
C ALA A 135 -8.81 -13.43 -9.73
N SER A 136 -10.08 -13.47 -9.29
CA SER A 136 -11.15 -14.07 -10.11
C SER A 136 -11.32 -13.34 -11.45
N LYS A 137 -11.15 -12.03 -11.50
CA LYS A 137 -11.14 -11.27 -12.76
C LYS A 137 -9.96 -11.63 -13.68
N ALA A 138 -8.80 -11.94 -13.10
CA ALA A 138 -7.67 -12.43 -13.88
C ALA A 138 -7.93 -13.83 -14.45
N GLU A 139 -8.56 -14.73 -13.67
CA GLU A 139 -8.97 -16.05 -14.14
C GLU A 139 -10.09 -15.96 -15.20
N GLU A 140 -11.08 -15.07 -15.02
CA GLU A 140 -12.11 -14.78 -16.04
C GLU A 140 -11.51 -14.29 -17.35
N ALA A 141 -10.41 -13.51 -17.30
CA ALA A 141 -9.68 -13.05 -18.47
C ALA A 141 -8.84 -14.18 -19.14
N GLY A 142 -8.60 -15.30 -18.46
CA GLY A 142 -7.87 -16.46 -18.98
C GLY A 142 -6.51 -16.71 -18.34
N ALA A 143 -6.10 -15.94 -17.31
CA ALA A 143 -4.88 -16.23 -16.56
C ALA A 143 -5.05 -17.48 -15.69
N GLU A 144 -3.97 -18.23 -15.51
CA GLU A 144 -3.90 -19.32 -14.53
C GLU A 144 -3.33 -18.79 -13.22
N ILE A 145 -3.97 -19.12 -12.07
CA ILE A 145 -3.48 -18.72 -10.75
C ILE A 145 -3.25 -19.96 -9.90
N ILE A 146 -2.04 -20.09 -9.35
CA ILE A 146 -1.68 -21.17 -8.44
C ILE A 146 -1.35 -20.60 -7.07
N PRO A 147 -2.27 -20.67 -6.11
CA PRO A 147 -2.02 -20.28 -4.73
C PRO A 147 -1.31 -21.37 -3.94
N GLY A 148 -0.72 -21.02 -2.78
CA GLY A 148 -0.05 -21.93 -1.87
C GLY A 148 1.36 -22.35 -2.31
N ILE A 149 1.94 -21.69 -3.31
CA ILE A 149 3.25 -22.03 -3.86
C ILE A 149 4.22 -20.87 -3.70
N LEU A 150 5.32 -21.12 -3.02
CA LEU A 150 6.44 -20.19 -2.94
C LEU A 150 7.38 -20.39 -4.14
N VAL A 151 7.69 -19.31 -4.83
CA VAL A 151 8.79 -19.28 -5.81
C VAL A 151 10.09 -19.12 -5.03
N ASP A 152 11.00 -20.09 -5.22
CA ASP A 152 12.26 -20.15 -4.48
C ASP A 152 13.35 -19.32 -5.18
N GLU A 153 13.46 -19.44 -6.51
CA GLU A 153 14.52 -18.82 -7.30
C GLU A 153 14.04 -18.43 -8.71
N LEU A 154 14.74 -17.51 -9.34
CA LEU A 154 14.63 -17.22 -10.77
C LEU A 154 15.59 -18.11 -11.56
N ILE A 155 15.11 -18.67 -12.66
CA ILE A 155 15.96 -19.42 -13.59
C ILE A 155 16.63 -18.41 -14.50
N VAL A 156 17.98 -18.41 -14.49
CA VAL A 156 18.79 -17.48 -15.29
C VAL A 156 19.68 -18.26 -16.23
N GLU A 157 19.53 -18.03 -17.53
CA GLU A 157 20.35 -18.62 -18.60
C GLU A 157 21.05 -17.50 -19.39
N ASP A 158 22.34 -17.56 -19.52
CA ASP A 158 23.16 -16.56 -20.25
C ASP A 158 22.88 -15.10 -19.84
N GLY A 159 22.53 -14.88 -18.54
CA GLY A 159 22.23 -13.57 -17.97
C GLY A 159 20.78 -13.11 -18.19
N LYS A 160 19.94 -13.87 -18.85
CA LYS A 160 18.51 -13.62 -19.05
C LYS A 160 17.68 -14.47 -18.07
N VAL A 161 16.66 -13.88 -17.47
CA VAL A 161 15.65 -14.63 -16.73
C VAL A 161 14.72 -15.33 -17.73
N VAL A 162 14.58 -16.65 -17.58
CA VAL A 162 13.81 -17.50 -18.49
C VAL A 162 12.68 -18.25 -17.78
N GLY A 163 12.55 -18.09 -16.46
CA GLY A 163 11.54 -18.77 -15.68
C GLY A 163 11.74 -18.66 -14.18
N VAL A 164 11.03 -19.51 -13.45
CA VAL A 164 11.08 -19.59 -11.99
C VAL A 164 11.20 -21.04 -11.53
N SER A 165 11.89 -21.26 -10.41
CA SER A 165 11.87 -22.52 -9.67
C SER A 165 10.92 -22.40 -8.47
N ALA A 166 10.03 -23.35 -8.31
CA ALA A 166 9.07 -23.40 -7.22
C ALA A 166 8.89 -24.83 -6.71
N THR A 167 9.15 -25.08 -5.43
CA THR A 167 9.02 -26.42 -4.81
C THR A 167 9.79 -27.54 -5.53
N GLY A 168 10.91 -27.18 -6.18
CA GLY A 168 11.77 -28.12 -6.92
C GLY A 168 11.28 -28.43 -8.35
N GLU A 169 10.27 -27.74 -8.85
CA GLU A 169 9.82 -27.79 -10.23
C GLU A 169 10.23 -26.50 -10.94
N GLU A 170 10.63 -26.61 -12.21
CA GLU A 170 11.01 -25.48 -13.05
C GLU A 170 9.87 -25.12 -14.01
N LEU A 171 9.54 -23.81 -14.07
CA LEU A 171 8.51 -23.25 -14.93
C LEU A 171 9.15 -22.19 -15.82
N TYR A 172 8.98 -22.31 -17.12
CA TYR A 172 9.62 -21.44 -18.11
C TYR A 172 8.65 -20.44 -18.69
N ALA A 173 9.17 -19.23 -18.97
CA ALA A 173 8.42 -18.15 -19.63
C ALA A 173 9.31 -17.28 -20.49
N ASP A 174 8.71 -16.50 -21.40
CA ASP A 174 9.42 -15.47 -22.15
C ASP A 174 9.86 -14.32 -21.25
N VAL A 175 9.05 -14.01 -20.22
CA VAL A 175 9.31 -12.95 -19.24
C VAL A 175 8.73 -13.30 -17.87
N VAL A 176 9.39 -12.84 -16.80
CA VAL A 176 8.91 -12.91 -15.41
C VAL A 176 8.60 -11.51 -14.91
N ILE A 177 7.42 -11.32 -14.28
CA ILE A 177 7.03 -10.09 -13.59
C ILE A 177 7.08 -10.33 -12.09
N LEU A 178 8.00 -9.65 -11.39
CA LEU A 178 8.09 -9.69 -9.94
C LEU A 178 7.10 -8.70 -9.31
N ALA A 179 6.06 -9.23 -8.67
CA ALA A 179 5.03 -8.52 -7.91
C ALA A 179 4.94 -9.08 -6.48
N ASP A 180 6.07 -9.54 -5.93
CA ASP A 180 6.23 -10.32 -4.71
C ASP A 180 6.32 -9.48 -3.43
N GLY A 181 5.96 -8.19 -3.52
CA GLY A 181 5.85 -7.27 -2.41
C GLY A 181 7.18 -6.66 -1.97
N VAL A 182 7.16 -5.87 -0.91
CA VAL A 182 8.25 -4.99 -0.51
C VAL A 182 9.59 -5.70 -0.32
N ASN A 183 9.61 -6.92 0.20
CA ASN A 183 10.85 -7.66 0.41
C ASN A 183 11.53 -8.02 -0.92
N SER A 184 10.77 -8.53 -1.88
CA SER A 184 11.26 -8.90 -3.22
C SER A 184 12.63 -9.61 -3.19
N LEU A 185 12.70 -10.73 -2.45
CA LEU A 185 13.94 -11.48 -2.27
C LEU A 185 14.49 -12.02 -3.60
N LEU A 186 13.61 -12.33 -4.53
CA LEU A 186 14.01 -12.79 -5.87
C LEU A 186 14.80 -11.70 -6.62
N ALA A 187 14.37 -10.44 -6.53
CA ALA A 187 15.10 -9.33 -7.11
C ALA A 187 16.44 -9.06 -6.41
N GLN A 188 16.51 -9.27 -5.08
CA GLN A 188 17.76 -9.17 -4.33
C GLN A 188 18.75 -10.26 -4.75
N ASN A 189 18.31 -11.51 -4.88
CA ASN A 189 19.14 -12.66 -5.22
C ASN A 189 19.86 -12.50 -6.57
N ILE A 190 19.23 -11.83 -7.54
CA ILE A 190 19.85 -11.55 -8.86
C ILE A 190 20.49 -10.15 -8.93
N GLY A 191 20.58 -9.43 -7.81
CA GLY A 191 21.24 -8.13 -7.71
C GLY A 191 20.52 -6.97 -8.38
N MET A 192 19.21 -7.07 -8.65
CA MET A 192 18.37 -5.97 -9.15
C MET A 192 17.89 -5.04 -8.03
N LYS A 193 17.81 -5.54 -6.81
CA LYS A 193 17.41 -4.79 -5.62
C LYS A 193 18.45 -4.96 -4.52
N LYS A 194 18.71 -3.89 -3.79
CA LYS A 194 19.56 -3.96 -2.59
C LYS A 194 18.76 -4.50 -1.41
N GLU A 195 19.45 -4.99 -0.39
CA GLU A 195 18.85 -5.29 0.91
C GLU A 195 18.19 -4.04 1.48
N LEU A 196 17.04 -4.21 2.11
CA LEU A 196 16.26 -3.10 2.67
C LEU A 196 16.90 -2.63 3.98
N GLU A 197 17.08 -1.33 4.10
CA GLU A 197 17.50 -0.70 5.33
C GLU A 197 16.29 -0.38 6.22
N PRO A 198 16.41 -0.44 7.57
CA PRO A 198 15.28 -0.26 8.48
C PRO A 198 14.50 1.05 8.31
N HIS A 199 15.14 2.13 7.85
CA HIS A 199 14.49 3.41 7.61
C HIS A 199 13.68 3.47 6.30
N GLN A 200 13.90 2.51 5.40
CA GLN A 200 13.24 2.46 4.09
C GLN A 200 11.87 1.79 4.15
N VAL A 201 11.57 1.13 5.24
CA VAL A 201 10.34 0.35 5.41
C VAL A 201 9.67 0.64 6.74
N ALA A 202 8.36 0.54 6.75
CA ALA A 202 7.56 0.56 7.97
C ALA A 202 6.89 -0.79 8.21
N VAL A 203 6.76 -1.15 9.48
CA VAL A 203 5.93 -2.28 9.91
C VAL A 203 4.57 -1.76 10.34
N GLY A 204 3.50 -2.40 9.85
CA GLY A 204 2.13 -2.11 10.25
C GLY A 204 1.48 -3.30 10.92
N ALA A 205 0.66 -3.02 11.93
CA ALA A 205 -0.30 -3.96 12.49
C ALA A 205 -1.70 -3.36 12.40
N LYS A 206 -2.68 -4.16 11.95
CA LYS A 206 -4.08 -3.75 11.79
C LYS A 206 -5.04 -4.81 12.26
N GLU A 207 -6.19 -4.32 12.75
CA GLU A 207 -7.35 -5.14 13.05
C GLU A 207 -8.59 -4.64 12.31
N VAL A 208 -9.51 -5.56 12.04
CA VAL A 208 -10.88 -5.24 11.64
C VAL A 208 -11.78 -5.50 12.84
N ILE A 209 -12.46 -4.44 13.30
CA ILE A 209 -13.36 -4.48 14.44
C ILE A 209 -14.81 -4.42 13.94
N GLN A 210 -15.54 -5.51 14.13
CA GLN A 210 -16.96 -5.62 13.78
C GLN A 210 -17.81 -4.80 14.75
N LEU A 211 -18.70 -3.94 14.22
CA LEU A 211 -19.56 -3.04 15.01
C LEU A 211 -21.02 -3.06 14.56
N GLY A 212 -21.27 -3.27 13.26
CA GLY A 212 -22.56 -3.12 12.62
C GLY A 212 -22.75 -1.76 11.93
N GLU A 213 -23.48 -1.76 10.82
CA GLU A 213 -23.62 -0.60 9.93
C GLU A 213 -24.21 0.63 10.61
N ASP A 214 -25.27 0.47 11.38
CA ASP A 214 -25.93 1.57 12.10
C ASP A 214 -25.00 2.24 13.11
N VAL A 215 -24.17 1.46 13.80
CA VAL A 215 -23.18 1.95 14.76
C VAL A 215 -22.12 2.78 14.03
N ILE A 216 -21.62 2.29 12.88
CA ILE A 216 -20.67 3.04 12.06
C ILE A 216 -21.29 4.37 11.61
N ASN A 217 -22.50 4.33 11.07
CA ASN A 217 -23.18 5.53 10.58
C ASN A 217 -23.36 6.58 11.69
N GLN A 218 -23.75 6.16 12.90
CA GLN A 218 -23.96 7.03 14.03
C GLN A 218 -22.65 7.61 14.57
N ARG A 219 -21.65 6.74 14.86
CA ARG A 219 -20.38 7.17 15.47
C ARG A 219 -19.55 8.07 14.58
N PHE A 220 -19.58 7.81 13.26
CA PHE A 220 -18.80 8.59 12.29
C PHE A 220 -19.62 9.67 11.57
N ALA A 221 -20.90 9.79 11.90
CA ALA A 221 -21.84 10.76 11.31
C ALA A 221 -21.83 10.73 9.77
N VAL A 222 -21.93 9.54 9.19
CA VAL A 222 -21.99 9.27 7.76
C VAL A 222 -23.29 8.57 7.38
N ASN A 223 -23.67 8.64 6.10
CA ASN A 223 -24.78 7.88 5.55
C ASN A 223 -24.31 6.49 5.08
N ASN A 224 -25.28 5.62 4.74
CA ASN A 224 -24.99 4.32 4.16
C ASN A 224 -24.11 4.48 2.91
N GLY A 225 -23.05 3.68 2.83
CA GLY A 225 -22.10 3.69 1.74
C GLY A 225 -21.10 4.86 1.75
N GLU A 226 -21.29 5.88 2.60
CA GLU A 226 -20.30 6.93 2.83
C GLU A 226 -19.30 6.52 3.92
N GLY A 227 -18.05 6.96 3.79
CA GLY A 227 -16.98 6.57 4.70
C GLY A 227 -16.06 7.71 5.11
N VAL A 228 -15.32 7.42 6.18
CA VAL A 228 -14.28 8.26 6.76
C VAL A 228 -12.93 7.58 6.61
N ALA A 229 -11.94 8.34 6.15
CA ALA A 229 -10.53 8.02 6.30
C ALA A 229 -9.95 8.91 7.39
N TRP A 230 -9.42 8.30 8.45
CA TRP A 230 -8.87 8.99 9.61
C TRP A 230 -7.43 8.57 9.81
N LEU A 231 -6.51 9.54 9.76
CA LEU A 231 -5.08 9.37 10.03
C LEU A 231 -4.71 10.15 11.30
N SER A 232 -3.79 9.63 12.07
CA SER A 232 -3.31 10.27 13.29
C SER A 232 -1.80 10.14 13.41
N CYS A 233 -1.16 11.13 14.00
CA CYS A 233 0.27 11.10 14.33
C CYS A 233 0.51 11.55 15.78
N GLY A 234 1.71 11.27 16.28
CA GLY A 234 2.11 11.56 17.65
C GLY A 234 2.05 10.32 18.54
N ASP A 235 1.14 10.28 19.50
CA ASP A 235 1.03 9.20 20.48
C ASP A 235 0.92 7.77 19.92
N PRO A 236 0.24 7.51 18.77
CA PRO A 236 0.14 6.14 18.25
C PRO A 236 1.49 5.46 17.99
N THR A 237 2.53 6.23 17.72
CA THR A 237 3.91 5.74 17.49
C THR A 237 4.90 6.26 18.52
N LEU A 238 4.42 6.83 19.65
CA LEU A 238 5.23 7.45 20.71
C LEU A 238 6.20 8.51 20.15
N GLY A 239 5.75 9.30 19.18
CA GLY A 239 6.53 10.34 18.52
C GLY A 239 7.50 9.85 17.44
N GLY A 240 7.52 8.56 17.12
CA GLY A 240 8.27 7.98 16.00
C GLY A 240 7.60 8.26 14.64
N PHE A 241 8.36 8.12 13.56
CA PHE A 241 7.84 8.26 12.20
C PHE A 241 6.80 7.16 11.89
N GLY A 242 5.58 7.58 11.67
CA GLY A 242 4.45 6.70 11.43
C GLY A 242 3.14 7.31 11.91
N GLY A 243 2.21 6.46 12.33
CA GLY A 243 0.95 6.94 12.88
C GLY A 243 -0.13 5.88 12.98
N GLY A 244 -1.26 6.30 13.51
CA GLY A 244 -2.48 5.51 13.57
C GLY A 244 -3.36 5.76 12.34
N LEU A 245 -4.16 4.79 11.99
CA LEU A 245 -5.17 4.89 10.96
C LEU A 245 -6.46 4.21 11.40
N LEU A 246 -7.59 4.78 10.98
CA LEU A 246 -8.91 4.20 11.16
C LEU A 246 -9.74 4.46 9.89
N TYR A 247 -10.23 3.39 9.27
CA TYR A 247 -11.09 3.45 8.09
C TYR A 247 -12.42 2.78 8.40
N THR A 248 -13.52 3.45 8.04
CA THR A 248 -14.86 2.85 8.18
C THR A 248 -15.13 1.89 7.03
N ASN A 249 -15.57 0.68 7.35
CA ASN A 249 -16.08 -0.32 6.41
C ASN A 249 -17.61 -0.34 6.46
N LYS A 250 -18.27 -1.26 5.74
CA LYS A 250 -19.74 -1.38 5.74
C LYS A 250 -20.30 -1.49 7.16
N ASP A 251 -19.79 -2.45 7.92
CA ASP A 251 -20.28 -2.82 9.26
C ASP A 251 -19.15 -3.00 10.29
N SER A 252 -17.94 -2.59 9.94
CA SER A 252 -16.74 -2.70 10.75
C SER A 252 -15.85 -1.47 10.59
N VAL A 253 -14.79 -1.39 11.38
CA VAL A 253 -13.70 -0.43 11.19
C VAL A 253 -12.38 -1.18 11.03
N SER A 254 -11.53 -0.72 10.13
CA SER A 254 -10.13 -1.12 10.05
C SER A 254 -9.32 -0.13 10.86
N ILE A 255 -8.69 -0.61 11.94
CA ILE A 255 -7.81 0.20 12.78
C ILE A 255 -6.40 -0.35 12.74
N GLY A 256 -5.38 0.51 12.73
CA GLY A 256 -4.00 0.07 12.66
C GLY A 256 -3.00 1.13 13.10
N VAL A 257 -1.79 0.67 13.36
CA VAL A 257 -0.60 1.50 13.58
C VAL A 257 0.47 1.08 12.59
N VAL A 258 1.15 2.06 12.03
CA VAL A 258 2.31 1.86 11.13
C VAL A 258 3.46 2.70 11.67
N ALA A 259 4.63 2.11 11.82
CA ALA A 259 5.84 2.80 12.27
C ALA A 259 7.05 2.33 11.46
N THR A 260 8.00 3.23 11.18
CA THR A 260 9.25 2.85 10.52
C THR A 260 9.98 1.78 11.34
N LEU A 261 10.61 0.85 10.65
CA LEU A 261 11.30 -0.26 11.31
C LEU A 261 12.49 0.24 12.14
N SER A 262 13.12 1.36 11.75
CA SER A 262 14.14 2.04 12.54
C SER A 262 13.61 2.53 13.88
N ASP A 263 12.44 3.16 13.91
CA ASP A 263 11.88 3.73 15.14
C ASP A 263 11.32 2.64 16.06
N ILE A 264 10.63 1.64 15.49
CA ILE A 264 10.12 0.51 16.28
C ILE A 264 11.28 -0.30 16.91
N GLY A 265 12.43 -0.37 16.24
CA GLY A 265 13.63 -1.03 16.77
C GLY A 265 14.23 -0.33 18.00
N HIS A 266 13.87 0.91 18.25
CA HIS A 266 14.26 1.70 19.44
C HIS A 266 13.13 1.87 20.46
N SER A 267 11.94 1.35 20.17
CA SER A 267 10.79 1.38 21.08
C SER A 267 10.86 0.22 22.08
N ASP A 268 10.42 0.47 23.31
CA ASP A 268 10.20 -0.58 24.31
C ASP A 268 8.91 -1.39 24.02
N LEU A 269 8.05 -0.91 23.11
CA LEU A 269 6.80 -1.55 22.73
C LEU A 269 6.91 -2.14 21.30
N SER A 270 6.37 -3.33 21.14
CA SER A 270 6.16 -3.92 19.82
C SER A 270 5.04 -3.20 19.06
N ILE A 271 4.99 -3.35 17.73
CA ILE A 271 3.93 -2.78 16.91
C ILE A 271 2.53 -3.23 17.36
N ASN A 272 2.39 -4.44 17.89
CA ASN A 272 1.12 -4.96 18.44
C ASN A 272 0.71 -4.21 19.71
N GLN A 273 1.66 -3.97 20.61
CA GLN A 273 1.40 -3.19 21.82
C GLN A 273 1.08 -1.73 21.52
N LEU A 274 1.69 -1.14 20.48
CA LEU A 274 1.31 0.19 20.00
C LEU A 274 -0.12 0.20 19.44
N LEU A 275 -0.53 -0.85 18.73
CA LEU A 275 -1.91 -0.99 18.26
C LEU A 275 -2.90 -1.12 19.41
N ASP A 276 -2.58 -1.93 20.43
CA ASP A 276 -3.43 -2.07 21.62
C ASP A 276 -3.56 -0.72 22.36
N ARG A 277 -2.44 -0.03 22.58
CA ARG A 277 -2.44 1.31 23.16
C ARG A 277 -3.28 2.30 22.34
N PHE A 278 -3.17 2.29 21.03
CA PHE A 278 -3.95 3.15 20.14
C PHE A 278 -5.46 2.87 20.22
N LYS A 279 -5.85 1.60 20.32
CA LYS A 279 -7.27 1.23 20.54
C LYS A 279 -7.83 1.73 21.86
N GLU A 280 -6.99 1.79 22.91
CA GLU A 280 -7.35 2.25 24.26
C GLU A 280 -7.29 3.77 24.42
N HIS A 281 -6.71 4.50 23.46
CA HIS A 281 -6.57 5.95 23.53
C HIS A 281 -7.94 6.64 23.69
N PRO A 282 -8.08 7.64 24.60
CA PRO A 282 -9.38 8.28 24.92
C PRO A 282 -10.14 8.83 23.71
N ALA A 283 -9.42 9.31 22.68
CA ALA A 283 -10.03 9.82 21.45
C ALA A 283 -10.47 8.71 20.48
N ILE A 284 -10.04 7.46 20.65
CA ILE A 284 -10.29 6.32 19.77
C ILE A 284 -11.26 5.31 20.39
N ALA A 285 -11.05 4.94 21.64
CA ALA A 285 -11.81 3.90 22.33
C ALA A 285 -13.34 4.03 22.19
N PRO A 286 -13.97 5.23 22.26
CA PRO A 286 -15.40 5.38 22.09
C PRO A 286 -15.92 4.95 20.71
N TYR A 287 -15.09 5.02 19.67
CA TYR A 287 -15.46 4.58 18.32
C TYR A 287 -15.45 3.06 18.17
N LEU A 288 -14.74 2.36 19.07
CA LEU A 288 -14.57 0.89 19.03
C LEU A 288 -15.45 0.16 20.06
N GLU A 289 -16.08 0.87 20.99
CA GLU A 289 -16.85 0.30 22.09
C GLU A 289 -17.86 -0.74 21.64
N GLY A 290 -17.88 -1.92 22.28
CA GLY A 290 -18.77 -3.03 21.96
C GLY A 290 -18.39 -3.78 20.66
N GLY A 291 -17.29 -3.42 20.01
CA GLY A 291 -16.81 -4.11 18.82
C GLY A 291 -16.07 -5.42 19.14
N THR A 292 -15.98 -6.27 18.13
CA THR A 292 -15.25 -7.56 18.20
C THR A 292 -14.20 -7.60 17.10
N SER A 293 -12.95 -7.92 17.44
CA SER A 293 -11.89 -8.15 16.45
C SER A 293 -12.19 -9.42 15.64
N ILE A 294 -12.27 -9.30 14.32
CA ILE A 294 -12.59 -10.39 13.40
C ILE A 294 -11.46 -10.73 12.43
N GLU A 295 -10.51 -9.83 12.25
CA GLU A 295 -9.34 -10.04 11.41
C GLU A 295 -8.16 -9.26 11.98
N TYR A 296 -6.97 -9.88 11.97
CA TYR A 296 -5.70 -9.25 12.34
C TYR A 296 -4.68 -9.51 11.24
N SER A 297 -3.87 -8.51 10.92
CA SER A 297 -2.80 -8.64 9.95
C SER A 297 -1.62 -7.74 10.29
N GLY A 298 -0.42 -8.18 9.89
CA GLY A 298 0.81 -7.40 9.95
C GLY A 298 1.56 -7.48 8.65
N HIS A 299 2.17 -6.37 8.22
CA HIS A 299 2.89 -6.31 6.95
C HIS A 299 3.96 -5.22 6.97
N LEU A 300 4.99 -5.40 6.12
CA LEU A 300 5.95 -4.34 5.81
C LEU A 300 5.47 -3.56 4.60
N VAL A 301 5.68 -2.24 4.62
CA VAL A 301 5.37 -1.32 3.53
C VAL A 301 6.58 -0.46 3.20
N PRO A 302 6.80 -0.08 1.92
CA PRO A 302 7.88 0.83 1.54
C PRO A 302 7.56 2.26 1.99
N GLU A 303 8.59 3.05 2.36
CA GLU A 303 8.42 4.41 2.89
C GLU A 303 9.26 5.48 2.17
N GLU A 304 10.34 5.13 1.48
CA GLU A 304 11.25 6.13 0.90
C GLU A 304 10.96 6.50 -0.56
N GLY A 305 9.93 5.91 -1.16
CA GLY A 305 9.49 6.28 -2.50
C GLY A 305 10.62 6.21 -3.53
N ILE A 306 10.95 7.35 -4.16
CA ILE A 306 11.95 7.39 -5.25
C ILE A 306 13.36 6.96 -4.82
N HIS A 307 13.70 7.12 -3.54
CA HIS A 307 15.06 6.85 -3.03
C HIS A 307 15.35 5.35 -2.88
N MET A 308 14.31 4.48 -2.89
CA MET A 308 14.47 3.04 -2.78
C MET A 308 14.17 2.27 -4.08
N LEU A 309 14.03 2.97 -5.21
CA LEU A 309 13.74 2.31 -6.49
C LEU A 309 14.86 1.34 -6.88
N PRO A 310 14.54 0.07 -7.20
CA PRO A 310 15.50 -0.91 -7.71
C PRO A 310 15.77 -0.71 -9.21
N GLU A 311 16.58 -1.58 -9.79
CA GLU A 311 16.61 -1.78 -11.22
C GLU A 311 15.27 -2.40 -11.66
N LEU A 312 14.44 -1.64 -12.40
CA LEU A 312 13.04 -2.01 -12.67
C LEU A 312 12.88 -3.07 -13.75
N TYR A 313 13.90 -3.30 -14.57
CA TYR A 313 13.86 -4.25 -15.68
C TYR A 313 15.26 -4.74 -16.04
N ARG A 314 15.34 -5.95 -16.51
CA ARG A 314 16.53 -6.61 -17.09
C ARG A 314 16.07 -7.62 -18.13
N ASP A 315 16.98 -8.29 -18.82
CA ASP A 315 16.63 -9.31 -19.82
C ASP A 315 15.70 -10.37 -19.22
N GLY A 316 14.49 -10.45 -19.74
CA GLY A 316 13.46 -11.40 -19.33
C GLY A 316 12.77 -11.12 -17.99
N VAL A 317 12.97 -9.95 -17.35
CA VAL A 317 12.33 -9.66 -16.04
C VAL A 317 11.95 -8.20 -15.85
N LEU A 318 10.80 -7.98 -15.15
CA LEU A 318 10.29 -6.68 -14.72
C LEU A 318 9.95 -6.72 -13.24
N ILE A 319 10.04 -5.57 -12.54
CA ILE A 319 9.61 -5.42 -11.13
C ILE A 319 8.50 -4.38 -11.02
N THR A 320 7.42 -4.68 -10.26
CA THR A 320 6.24 -3.82 -10.16
C THR A 320 5.67 -3.77 -8.73
N GLY A 321 4.82 -2.79 -8.45
CA GLY A 321 4.18 -2.61 -7.14
C GLY A 321 5.16 -2.31 -6.02
N ASP A 322 4.88 -2.81 -4.82
CA ASP A 322 5.72 -2.61 -3.63
C ASP A 322 7.11 -3.25 -3.78
N ALA A 323 7.26 -4.26 -4.64
CA ALA A 323 8.55 -4.84 -4.98
C ALA A 323 9.49 -3.80 -5.60
N ALA A 324 8.92 -2.87 -6.40
CA ALA A 324 9.59 -1.72 -6.96
C ALA A 324 9.67 -0.51 -6.00
N GLY A 325 9.09 -0.58 -4.81
CA GLY A 325 9.07 0.53 -3.85
C GLY A 325 8.09 1.65 -4.21
N PHE A 326 7.07 1.38 -5.02
CA PHE A 326 6.10 2.38 -5.43
C PHE A 326 5.10 2.70 -4.33
N CYS A 327 5.45 3.65 -3.48
CA CYS A 327 4.62 4.19 -2.41
C CYS A 327 4.89 5.68 -2.21
N VAL A 328 3.88 6.43 -1.80
CA VAL A 328 3.99 7.83 -1.35
C VAL A 328 3.25 7.98 -0.03
N ASN A 329 3.95 8.48 0.98
CA ASN A 329 3.40 8.89 2.26
C ASN A 329 3.61 10.41 2.42
N LEU A 330 2.51 11.18 2.56
CA LEU A 330 2.51 12.63 2.75
C LEU A 330 2.01 13.01 4.16
N GLY A 331 1.85 12.04 5.05
CA GLY A 331 1.27 12.24 6.37
C GLY A 331 -0.26 12.37 6.36
N PHE A 332 -0.83 13.07 5.37
CA PHE A 332 -2.29 13.22 5.19
C PHE A 332 -2.87 12.37 4.05
N THR A 333 -2.02 11.80 3.22
CA THR A 333 -2.38 10.90 2.12
C THR A 333 -1.30 9.83 2.00
N VAL A 334 -1.71 8.56 2.06
CA VAL A 334 -0.83 7.40 1.85
C VAL A 334 -1.33 6.65 0.64
N ARG A 335 -0.44 6.42 -0.33
CA ARG A 335 -0.76 5.79 -1.62
C ARG A 335 0.25 4.70 -1.94
N GLY A 336 -0.26 3.54 -2.32
CA GLY A 336 0.51 2.36 -2.75
C GLY A 336 -0.34 1.47 -3.65
N MET A 337 -1.62 1.24 -3.29
CA MET A 337 -2.50 0.35 -4.05
C MET A 337 -2.74 0.80 -5.49
N ASP A 338 -2.98 2.08 -5.72
CA ASP A 338 -3.16 2.66 -7.05
C ASP A 338 -1.85 2.66 -7.86
N PHE A 339 -0.69 2.82 -7.20
CA PHE A 339 0.63 2.68 -7.83
C PHE A 339 0.89 1.22 -8.22
N ALA A 340 0.54 0.26 -7.35
CA ALA A 340 0.66 -1.16 -7.62
C ALA A 340 -0.16 -1.58 -8.85
N ILE A 341 -1.43 -1.17 -8.91
CA ILE A 341 -2.33 -1.46 -10.03
C ILE A 341 -1.80 -0.85 -11.33
N GLU A 342 -1.45 0.44 -11.32
CA GLU A 342 -0.97 1.15 -12.51
C GLU A 342 0.38 0.59 -13.01
N SER A 343 1.32 0.32 -12.09
CA SER A 343 2.62 -0.24 -12.48
C SER A 343 2.48 -1.66 -13.05
N GLY A 344 1.58 -2.48 -12.51
CA GLY A 344 1.24 -3.78 -13.07
C GLY A 344 0.67 -3.68 -14.48
N ARG A 345 -0.26 -2.73 -14.72
CA ARG A 345 -0.81 -2.44 -16.03
C ARG A 345 0.27 -2.02 -17.03
N LEU A 346 1.16 -1.11 -16.65
CA LEU A 346 2.25 -0.62 -17.51
C LEU A 346 3.30 -1.71 -17.81
N ALA A 347 3.59 -2.59 -16.85
CA ALA A 347 4.45 -3.75 -17.05
C ALA A 347 3.82 -4.69 -18.10
N ALA A 348 2.53 -4.99 -17.95
CA ALA A 348 1.79 -5.83 -18.89
C ALA A 348 1.75 -5.26 -20.31
N GLU A 349 1.44 -3.97 -20.46
CA GLU A 349 1.46 -3.32 -21.78
C GLU A 349 2.85 -3.33 -22.45
N THR A 350 3.90 -3.28 -21.63
CA THR A 350 5.28 -3.42 -22.14
C THR A 350 5.55 -4.83 -22.61
N VAL A 351 5.10 -5.84 -21.84
CA VAL A 351 5.25 -7.26 -22.20
C VAL A 351 4.47 -7.60 -23.47
N ILE A 352 3.25 -7.09 -23.65
CA ILE A 352 2.47 -7.28 -24.88
C ILE A 352 3.26 -6.81 -26.09
N LYS A 353 3.84 -5.60 -26.03
CA LYS A 353 4.66 -5.06 -27.13
C LYS A 353 5.95 -5.86 -27.36
N ALA A 354 6.58 -6.33 -26.28
CA ALA A 354 7.76 -7.18 -26.36
C ALA A 354 7.43 -8.53 -27.03
N HIS A 355 6.28 -9.11 -26.70
CA HIS A 355 5.76 -10.34 -27.29
C HIS A 355 5.49 -10.18 -28.80
N GLU A 356 4.83 -9.07 -29.21
CA GLU A 356 4.57 -8.76 -30.63
C GLU A 356 5.87 -8.67 -31.46
N ILE A 357 6.96 -8.19 -30.85
CA ILE A 357 8.27 -8.04 -31.48
C ILE A 357 9.08 -9.34 -31.39
N GLY A 358 8.79 -10.21 -30.39
CA GLY A 358 9.58 -11.41 -30.09
C GLY A 358 10.91 -11.09 -29.38
N ASP A 359 11.01 -9.93 -28.69
CA ASP A 359 12.23 -9.47 -28.01
C ASP A 359 11.95 -9.03 -26.56
N PHE A 360 12.50 -9.78 -25.60
CA PHE A 360 12.43 -9.53 -24.17
C PHE A 360 13.78 -9.09 -23.57
N SER A 361 14.63 -8.49 -24.39
CA SER A 361 15.89 -7.90 -23.94
C SER A 361 15.67 -6.65 -23.11
N THR A 362 16.69 -6.27 -22.34
CA THR A 362 16.74 -5.00 -21.59
C THR A 362 16.40 -3.79 -22.45
N ILE A 363 16.81 -3.81 -23.75
CA ILE A 363 16.53 -2.72 -24.69
C ILE A 363 15.02 -2.55 -24.87
N THR A 364 14.30 -3.63 -25.17
CA THR A 364 12.85 -3.60 -25.39
C THR A 364 12.10 -3.38 -24.08
N LEU A 365 12.49 -4.06 -23.00
CA LEU A 365 11.86 -3.90 -21.68
C LEU A 365 12.12 -2.53 -21.03
N SER A 366 13.12 -1.76 -21.52
CA SER A 366 13.32 -0.35 -21.09
C SER A 366 12.10 0.55 -21.34
N ASN A 367 11.19 0.14 -22.24
CA ASN A 367 9.95 0.87 -22.50
C ASN A 367 9.04 0.90 -21.27
N TYR A 368 9.16 -0.06 -20.32
CA TYR A 368 8.48 -0.01 -19.03
C TYR A 368 8.89 1.23 -18.23
N LYS A 369 10.20 1.48 -18.11
CA LYS A 369 10.68 2.69 -17.42
C LYS A 369 10.19 3.97 -18.09
N LYS A 370 10.17 4.02 -19.43
CA LYS A 370 9.64 5.17 -20.17
C LYS A 370 8.14 5.37 -19.91
N ALA A 371 7.37 4.27 -19.83
CA ALA A 371 5.95 4.33 -19.51
C ALA A 371 5.72 4.83 -18.08
N LEU A 372 6.51 4.35 -17.12
CA LEU A 372 6.50 4.84 -15.74
C LEU A 372 6.86 6.33 -15.64
N ASP A 373 7.90 6.79 -16.35
CA ASP A 373 8.32 8.20 -16.34
C ASP A 373 7.23 9.14 -16.88
N ASN A 374 6.41 8.66 -17.81
CA ASN A 374 5.27 9.40 -18.34
C ASN A 374 3.98 9.24 -17.51
N SER A 375 3.97 8.37 -16.51
CA SER A 375 2.82 8.13 -15.63
C SER A 375 2.77 9.11 -14.45
N PHE A 376 1.66 9.07 -13.72
CA PHE A 376 1.55 9.80 -12.46
C PHE A 376 2.49 9.22 -11.37
N ILE A 377 2.85 7.93 -11.43
CA ILE A 377 3.72 7.28 -10.44
C ILE A 377 5.04 8.06 -10.30
N MET A 378 5.79 8.18 -11.40
CA MET A 378 7.09 8.85 -11.35
C MET A 378 6.96 10.36 -11.18
N ARG A 379 5.88 10.98 -11.64
CA ARG A 379 5.63 12.40 -11.38
C ARG A 379 5.42 12.67 -9.89
N ASP A 380 4.57 11.88 -9.22
CA ASP A 380 4.29 12.03 -7.79
C ASP A 380 5.54 11.69 -6.96
N LEU A 381 6.24 10.59 -7.27
CA LEU A 381 7.48 10.22 -6.58
C LEU A 381 8.56 11.31 -6.69
N ASN A 382 8.70 11.96 -7.86
CA ASN A 382 9.64 13.07 -8.03
C ASN A 382 9.18 14.35 -7.33
N GLN A 383 7.88 14.67 -7.40
CA GLN A 383 7.32 15.86 -6.76
C GLN A 383 7.48 15.81 -5.25
N TYR A 384 7.24 14.64 -4.65
CA TYR A 384 7.24 14.46 -3.20
C TYR A 384 8.51 13.81 -2.64
N LYS A 385 9.60 13.81 -3.40
CA LYS A 385 10.88 13.19 -3.01
C LYS A 385 11.48 13.72 -1.70
N GLY A 386 11.14 14.95 -1.31
CA GLY A 386 11.59 15.55 -0.05
C GLY A 386 10.76 15.17 1.18
N PHE A 387 9.55 14.62 0.98
CA PHE A 387 8.65 14.30 2.10
C PHE A 387 9.20 13.29 3.11
N PRO A 388 9.90 12.20 2.73
CA PRO A 388 10.51 11.32 3.71
C PRO A 388 11.45 12.06 4.69
N THR A 389 12.18 13.06 4.22
CA THR A 389 13.04 13.89 5.07
C THR A 389 12.23 14.74 6.06
N VAL A 390 11.11 15.32 5.63
CA VAL A 390 10.20 16.08 6.51
C VAL A 390 9.57 15.18 7.55
N LEU A 391 9.01 14.04 7.10
CA LEU A 391 8.32 13.10 7.98
C LEU A 391 9.28 12.32 8.90
N GLY A 392 10.56 12.21 8.56
CA GLY A 392 11.58 11.66 9.46
C GLY A 392 11.97 12.58 10.63
N ARG A 393 11.43 13.80 10.69
CA ARG A 393 11.75 14.75 11.76
C ARG A 393 10.87 14.54 12.99
N ARG A 394 11.48 14.43 14.15
CA ARG A 394 10.75 14.26 15.43
C ARG A 394 9.80 15.42 15.73
N GLU A 395 10.09 16.61 15.23
CA GLU A 395 9.25 17.80 15.38
C GLU A 395 7.82 17.55 14.86
N VAL A 396 7.66 16.72 13.82
CA VAL A 396 6.34 16.40 13.22
C VAL A 396 5.50 15.51 14.14
N PHE A 397 6.11 14.54 14.79
CA PHE A 397 5.39 13.48 15.51
C PHE A 397 5.46 13.64 17.04
N GLU A 398 6.38 14.44 17.57
CA GLU A 398 6.56 14.66 19.03
C GLU A 398 6.26 16.11 19.43
N GLU A 399 6.99 17.09 18.86
CA GLU A 399 6.89 18.49 19.30
C GLU A 399 5.57 19.15 18.83
N LEU A 400 5.16 18.94 17.56
CA LEU A 400 3.96 19.56 17.00
C LEU A 400 2.67 19.10 17.68
N PRO A 401 2.41 17.80 17.91
CA PRO A 401 1.23 17.37 18.67
C PRO A 401 1.17 17.96 20.07
N ALA A 402 2.29 17.92 20.81
CA ALA A 402 2.35 18.46 22.17
C ALA A 402 2.12 19.98 22.22
N MET A 403 2.71 20.73 21.29
CA MET A 403 2.55 22.17 21.18
C MET A 403 1.10 22.57 20.87
N VAL A 404 0.45 21.86 19.93
CA VAL A 404 -0.93 22.14 19.53
C VAL A 404 -1.90 21.81 20.66
N ASP A 405 -1.69 20.68 21.36
CA ASP A 405 -2.48 20.30 22.53
C ASP A 405 -2.40 21.35 23.64
N ASP A 406 -1.20 21.82 23.97
CA ASP A 406 -0.96 22.87 24.97
C ASP A 406 -1.65 24.20 24.59
N ILE A 407 -1.53 24.63 23.33
CA ILE A 407 -2.21 25.83 22.83
C ILE A 407 -3.73 25.68 22.93
N ALA A 408 -4.28 24.55 22.49
CA ALA A 408 -5.71 24.30 22.50
C ALA A 408 -6.24 24.24 23.95
N THR A 409 -5.54 23.51 24.82
CA THR A 409 -5.90 23.40 26.24
C THR A 409 -5.92 24.78 26.91
N LYS A 410 -4.89 25.60 26.71
CA LYS A 410 -4.85 26.98 27.26
C LYS A 410 -5.94 27.88 26.66
N ALA A 411 -6.25 27.71 25.38
CA ALA A 411 -7.26 28.53 24.69
C ALA A 411 -8.69 28.21 25.12
N PHE A 412 -8.99 26.94 25.41
CA PHE A 412 -10.35 26.49 25.78
C PHE A 412 -10.59 26.38 27.26
N THR A 413 -9.56 26.53 28.12
CA THR A 413 -9.72 26.53 29.57
C THR A 413 -10.16 27.89 30.04
N VAL A 414 -11.31 27.95 30.74
CA VAL A 414 -11.85 29.14 31.42
C VAL A 414 -11.87 28.89 32.91
N ASP A 415 -10.91 29.48 33.65
CA ASP A 415 -10.70 29.25 35.10
C ASP A 415 -11.11 30.41 36.00
N GLY A 416 -11.78 31.43 35.44
CA GLY A 416 -12.25 32.61 36.18
C GLY A 416 -11.15 33.64 36.47
N LYS A 417 -9.93 33.45 35.99
CA LYS A 417 -8.84 34.42 36.05
C LYS A 417 -8.81 35.32 34.84
N GLU A 418 -8.06 36.41 34.90
CA GLU A 418 -7.84 37.27 33.72
C GLU A 418 -7.14 36.49 32.63
N GLY A 419 -7.84 36.34 31.48
CA GLY A 419 -7.34 35.58 30.33
C GLY A 419 -6.13 36.25 29.66
N LYS A 420 -5.09 35.49 29.38
CA LYS A 420 -4.04 35.91 28.48
C LYS A 420 -4.58 35.84 27.06
N GLY A 421 -4.24 36.82 26.22
CA GLY A 421 -4.68 36.77 24.81
C GLY A 421 -4.11 35.52 24.10
N LEU A 422 -4.85 34.96 23.15
CA LEU A 422 -4.49 33.74 22.40
C LEU A 422 -3.04 33.79 21.86
N MET A 423 -2.61 34.95 21.36
CA MET A 423 -1.23 35.13 20.87
C MET A 423 -0.17 34.88 21.95
N MET A 424 -0.45 35.24 23.21
CA MET A 424 0.48 34.97 24.31
C MET A 424 0.55 33.48 24.67
N HIS A 425 -0.56 32.74 24.52
CA HIS A 425 -0.57 31.28 24.67
C HIS A 425 0.28 30.63 23.57
N VAL A 426 0.11 31.05 22.30
CA VAL A 426 0.91 30.57 21.17
C VAL A 426 2.39 30.83 21.41
N ILE A 427 2.78 32.07 21.75
CA ILE A 427 4.19 32.42 21.97
C ILE A 427 4.80 31.60 23.11
N HIS A 428 4.05 31.42 24.22
CA HIS A 428 4.52 30.62 25.36
C HIS A 428 4.71 29.15 24.98
N SER A 429 3.71 28.56 24.36
CA SER A 429 3.76 27.16 23.96
C SER A 429 4.86 26.88 22.94
N VAL A 430 5.02 27.75 21.94
CA VAL A 430 6.17 27.64 20.99
C VAL A 430 7.50 27.68 21.75
N ALA A 431 7.66 28.61 22.71
CA ALA A 431 8.89 28.73 23.48
C ALA A 431 9.14 27.54 24.46
N GLU A 432 8.11 26.86 24.91
CA GLU A 432 8.19 25.67 25.77
C GLU A 432 8.55 24.40 24.98
N HIS A 433 8.06 24.24 23.76
CA HIS A 433 8.20 23.02 22.98
C HIS A 433 9.30 23.08 21.93
N THR A 434 9.68 24.28 21.43
CA THR A 434 10.70 24.41 20.38
C THR A 434 11.47 25.72 20.49
N THR A 435 12.49 25.89 19.65
CA THR A 435 13.23 27.15 19.55
C THR A 435 12.94 27.84 18.21
N ALA A 436 13.09 29.17 18.16
CA ALA A 436 12.91 29.91 16.92
C ALA A 436 13.82 29.38 15.80
N ALA A 437 15.06 28.96 16.12
CA ALA A 437 15.99 28.39 15.17
C ALA A 437 15.48 27.07 14.58
N LYS A 438 15.02 26.14 15.42
CA LYS A 438 14.42 24.87 14.99
C LYS A 438 13.17 25.09 14.14
N LEU A 439 12.30 26.05 14.53
CA LEU A 439 11.10 26.36 13.78
C LEU A 439 11.42 26.88 12.37
N VAL A 440 12.41 27.79 12.26
CA VAL A 440 12.88 28.29 10.95
C VAL A 440 13.46 27.17 10.11
N GLU A 441 14.29 26.31 10.70
CA GLU A 441 14.86 25.15 10.02
C GLU A 441 13.76 24.20 9.54
N PHE A 442 12.78 23.87 10.39
CA PHE A 442 11.64 23.03 10.03
C PHE A 442 10.84 23.62 8.86
N VAL A 443 10.47 24.92 8.94
CA VAL A 443 9.73 25.58 7.86
C VAL A 443 10.55 25.57 6.57
N THR A 444 11.87 25.78 6.63
CA THR A 444 12.75 25.72 5.46
C THR A 444 12.74 24.31 4.84
N THR A 445 12.89 23.26 5.67
CA THR A 445 12.84 21.87 5.20
C THR A 445 11.50 21.54 4.53
N VAL A 446 10.39 22.00 5.12
CA VAL A 446 9.06 21.83 4.51
C VAL A 446 8.97 22.53 3.16
N LEU A 447 9.45 23.79 3.05
CA LEU A 447 9.40 24.53 1.79
C LEU A 447 10.30 23.91 0.70
N GLU A 448 11.40 23.28 1.07
CA GLU A 448 12.30 22.58 0.15
C GLU A 448 11.74 21.22 -0.32
N ALA A 449 10.79 20.64 0.43
CA ALA A 449 10.17 19.36 0.10
C ALA A 449 9.06 19.46 -0.95
N PHE A 450 8.53 20.67 -1.18
CA PHE A 450 7.53 21.00 -2.20
C PHE A 450 8.16 21.58 -3.46
#